data_ee6bda2bc610cbb340f11922d37db50f
#
_entry.id   ee6bda2bc610cbb340f11922d37db50f
#
_cell.length_a   1.000
_cell.length_b   1.000
_cell.length_c   1.000
_cell.angle_alpha   90.00
_cell.angle_beta   90.00
_cell.angle_gamma   90.00
#
_symmetry.space_group_name_H-M   'P 1'
#
loop_
_entity.id
_entity.type
_entity.pdbx_description
1 polymer ?
#
loop_
_entity_poly.entity_id
_entity_poly.type
_entity_poly.pdbx_seq_one_letter_code
_entity_poly.pdbx_strand_id
1 'polypeptide(L)'
;MIKEGRYTILETRSAVAKITINRPEKRNALSRDVIRELIAVFEELRNDENIAVVLTTGAGDVAYCAGRDLSEFPTEGGKNRGKDRRAEPRAYHVAEVIRTFPKVTVAVVNGFCLGAGITLLLPHDLAIASDRAQFGLPEIMRGFLPYPIIATMFKSLIPTKFAFEMILTGKNWDAQRSMAAGLINRVVPHEQLQKEAWKWADEIGAFDKVTLRYCKMAAHASMEAASVPMAAEIAWLMQEEHALVNPRAYAGTKPFHK
;
A
#
# COMPACT_ATOMS: atom_id res chain seq x y z
N MET A 1 20.64 -7.58 -2.11
CA MET A 1 21.30 -6.52 -1.31
C MET A 1 20.41 -6.16 -0.13
N ILE A 2 20.99 -5.85 1.02
CA ILE A 2 20.23 -5.36 2.20
C ILE A 2 20.84 -4.01 2.59
N LYS A 3 19.98 -3.02 2.81
CA LYS A 3 20.33 -1.67 3.26
C LYS A 3 19.47 -1.35 4.49
N GLU A 4 20.11 -1.05 5.60
CA GLU A 4 19.43 -0.69 6.84
C GLU A 4 19.43 0.82 7.03
N GLY A 5 18.22 1.37 7.15
CA GLY A 5 17.98 2.72 7.62
C GLY A 5 17.76 2.74 9.13
N ARG A 6 17.37 3.88 9.66
CA ARG A 6 17.03 4.01 11.08
C ARG A 6 15.72 3.31 11.44
N TYR A 7 14.73 3.38 10.53
CA TYR A 7 13.37 2.89 10.74
C TYR A 7 12.90 1.99 9.60
N THR A 8 13.75 1.73 8.61
CA THR A 8 13.41 0.87 7.48
C THR A 8 14.55 -0.08 7.17
N ILE A 9 14.20 -1.27 6.66
CA ILE A 9 15.14 -2.20 6.07
C ILE A 9 14.71 -2.39 4.63
N LEU A 10 15.59 -2.11 3.67
CA LEU A 10 15.38 -2.35 2.26
C LEU A 10 16.15 -3.60 1.85
N GLU A 11 15.44 -4.61 1.38
CA GLU A 11 16.00 -5.84 0.80
C GLU A 11 15.64 -5.89 -0.69
N THR A 12 16.63 -6.11 -1.56
CA THR A 12 16.40 -6.27 -2.99
C THR A 12 16.88 -7.63 -3.46
N ARG A 13 16.05 -8.32 -4.26
CA ARG A 13 16.34 -9.60 -4.90
C ARG A 13 15.70 -9.63 -6.28
N SER A 14 16.50 -9.89 -7.32
CA SER A 14 16.02 -9.86 -8.71
C SER A 14 15.26 -8.58 -9.04
N ALA A 15 14.02 -8.68 -9.50
CA ALA A 15 13.17 -7.54 -9.84
C ALA A 15 12.27 -7.09 -8.67
N VAL A 16 12.51 -7.57 -7.45
CA VAL A 16 11.67 -7.30 -6.28
C VAL A 16 12.46 -6.58 -5.20
N ALA A 17 11.89 -5.51 -4.65
CA ALA A 17 12.34 -4.84 -3.44
C ALA A 17 11.34 -5.08 -2.30
N LYS A 18 11.84 -5.25 -1.07
CA LYS A 18 11.02 -5.33 0.13
C LYS A 18 11.42 -4.25 1.11
N ILE A 19 10.49 -3.39 1.48
CA ILE A 19 10.62 -2.37 2.52
C ILE A 19 10.01 -2.92 3.80
N THR A 20 10.82 -3.06 4.85
CA THR A 20 10.34 -3.44 6.17
C THR A 20 10.34 -2.21 7.08
N ILE A 21 9.19 -1.85 7.64
CA ILE A 21 9.11 -0.84 8.70
C ILE A 21 9.73 -1.46 9.96
N ASN A 22 10.87 -0.95 10.39
CA ASN A 22 11.67 -1.55 11.45
C ASN A 22 11.58 -0.75 12.76
N ARG A 23 10.42 -0.89 13.42
CA ARG A 23 10.16 -0.29 14.73
C ARG A 23 9.25 -1.19 15.57
N PRO A 24 9.65 -2.49 15.77
CA PRO A 24 8.78 -3.49 16.38
C PRO A 24 8.40 -3.15 17.83
N GLU A 25 9.25 -2.47 18.60
CA GLU A 25 9.02 -2.02 19.97
C GLU A 25 7.86 -1.02 20.09
N LYS A 26 7.50 -0.35 18.99
CA LYS A 26 6.35 0.53 18.84
C LYS A 26 5.30 -0.04 17.90
N ARG A 27 5.32 -1.36 17.64
CA ARG A 27 4.41 -2.06 16.73
C ARG A 27 4.37 -1.40 15.35
N ASN A 28 5.53 -0.95 14.87
CA ASN A 28 5.72 -0.29 13.58
C ASN A 28 4.84 0.96 13.39
N ALA A 29 4.57 1.69 14.47
CA ALA A 29 3.78 2.91 14.43
C ALA A 29 4.51 4.02 13.66
N LEU A 30 3.75 4.80 12.90
CA LEU A 30 4.22 5.87 12.03
C LEU A 30 4.49 7.14 12.83
N SER A 31 5.76 7.39 13.16
CA SER A 31 6.24 8.72 13.51
C SER A 31 6.52 9.54 12.25
N ARG A 32 6.76 10.84 12.40
CA ARG A 32 7.15 11.71 11.28
C ARG A 32 8.44 11.25 10.61
N ASP A 33 9.38 10.75 11.41
CA ASP A 33 10.67 10.27 10.89
C ASP A 33 10.51 8.97 10.12
N VAL A 34 9.68 8.03 10.59
CA VAL A 34 9.31 6.82 9.82
C VAL A 34 8.69 7.19 8.49
N ILE A 35 7.75 8.17 8.48
CA ILE A 35 7.09 8.62 7.25
C ILE A 35 8.11 9.23 6.28
N ARG A 36 9.03 10.10 6.76
CA ARG A 36 10.07 10.70 5.91
C ARG A 36 10.96 9.63 5.29
N GLU A 37 11.38 8.65 6.09
CA GLU A 37 12.26 7.60 5.63
C GLU A 37 11.56 6.67 4.64
N LEU A 38 10.29 6.30 4.88
CA LEU A 38 9.50 5.54 3.90
C LEU A 38 9.38 6.27 2.57
N ILE A 39 9.06 7.57 2.58
CA ILE A 39 9.00 8.39 1.36
C ILE A 39 10.34 8.36 0.63
N ALA A 40 11.45 8.57 1.35
CA ALA A 40 12.78 8.57 0.75
C ALA A 40 13.13 7.21 0.09
N VAL A 41 12.79 6.08 0.73
CA VAL A 41 13.03 4.75 0.17
C VAL A 41 12.15 4.50 -1.07
N PHE A 42 10.90 4.93 -1.06
CA PHE A 42 10.04 4.82 -2.26
C PHE A 42 10.58 5.68 -3.40
N GLU A 43 11.05 6.90 -3.13
CA GLU A 43 11.63 7.76 -4.18
C GLU A 43 12.96 7.21 -4.72
N GLU A 44 13.80 6.58 -3.89
CA GLU A 44 14.97 5.84 -4.34
C GLU A 44 14.57 4.71 -5.31
N LEU A 45 13.58 3.90 -4.93
CA LEU A 45 13.09 2.79 -5.75
C LEU A 45 12.34 3.22 -7.01
N ARG A 46 11.79 4.43 -7.05
CA ARG A 46 11.08 4.97 -8.21
C ARG A 46 11.96 4.95 -9.46
N ASN A 47 13.22 5.30 -9.30
CA ASN A 47 14.20 5.45 -10.37
C ASN A 47 15.05 4.19 -10.60
N ASP A 48 14.93 3.15 -9.80
CA ASP A 48 15.68 1.90 -9.98
C ASP A 48 15.02 1.03 -11.05
N GLU A 49 15.56 1.07 -12.28
CA GLU A 49 15.04 0.31 -13.41
C GLU A 49 15.11 -1.22 -13.24
N ASN A 50 15.86 -1.73 -12.26
CA ASN A 50 15.93 -3.17 -12.01
C ASN A 50 14.69 -3.67 -11.28
N ILE A 51 14.01 -2.83 -10.52
CA ILE A 51 12.86 -3.21 -9.70
C ILE A 51 11.55 -3.07 -10.48
N ALA A 52 10.71 -4.09 -10.40
CA ALA A 52 9.35 -4.15 -10.95
C ALA A 52 8.27 -4.16 -9.87
N VAL A 53 8.56 -4.78 -8.72
CA VAL A 53 7.60 -4.98 -7.64
C VAL A 53 8.21 -4.51 -6.31
N VAL A 54 7.42 -3.82 -5.50
CA VAL A 54 7.81 -3.40 -4.14
C VAL A 54 6.85 -4.01 -3.13
N LEU A 55 7.40 -4.81 -2.22
CA LEU A 55 6.71 -5.34 -1.04
C LEU A 55 6.88 -4.38 0.12
N THR A 56 5.86 -4.22 0.97
CA THR A 56 5.98 -3.52 2.26
C THR A 56 5.51 -4.43 3.39
N THR A 57 6.24 -4.45 4.50
CA THR A 57 5.87 -5.24 5.69
C THR A 57 6.32 -4.55 6.97
N GLY A 58 5.89 -5.06 8.12
CA GLY A 58 6.40 -4.65 9.44
C GLY A 58 7.42 -5.62 10.00
N ALA A 59 8.42 -5.14 10.73
CA ALA A 59 9.36 -6.00 11.45
C ALA A 59 8.65 -6.74 12.60
N GLY A 60 9.11 -7.96 12.88
CA GLY A 60 8.54 -8.85 13.91
C GLY A 60 7.20 -9.46 13.49
N ASP A 61 6.53 -10.11 14.45
CA ASP A 61 5.35 -10.92 14.20
C ASP A 61 4.04 -10.28 14.68
N VAL A 62 4.14 -9.08 15.30
CA VAL A 62 2.99 -8.48 15.99
C VAL A 62 2.19 -7.54 15.10
N ALA A 63 2.85 -6.73 14.29
CA ALA A 63 2.16 -5.69 13.52
C ALA A 63 2.83 -5.40 12.19
N TYR A 64 1.99 -5.20 11.18
CA TYR A 64 2.35 -4.47 9.97
C TYR A 64 2.57 -2.99 10.31
N CYS A 65 1.54 -2.35 10.86
CA CYS A 65 1.58 -0.99 11.37
C CYS A 65 0.39 -0.74 12.31
N ALA A 66 0.66 -0.39 13.56
CA ALA A 66 -0.39 -0.12 14.56
C ALA A 66 -0.98 1.30 14.50
N GLY A 67 -0.67 2.07 13.47
CA GLY A 67 -1.21 3.42 13.28
C GLY A 67 -0.19 4.53 13.50
N ARG A 68 -0.66 5.74 13.78
CA ARG A 68 0.23 6.86 14.10
C ARG A 68 0.87 6.69 15.48
N ASP A 69 2.10 7.16 15.62
CA ASP A 69 2.75 7.24 16.92
C ASP A 69 2.02 8.28 17.79
N LEU A 70 1.35 7.78 18.84
CA LEU A 70 0.54 8.60 19.73
C LEU A 70 1.41 9.54 20.61
N SER A 71 2.69 9.24 20.80
CA SER A 71 3.60 10.11 21.55
C SER A 71 3.85 11.45 20.87
N GLU A 72 3.57 11.54 19.57
CA GLU A 72 3.66 12.80 18.80
C GLU A 72 2.41 13.68 18.88
N PHE A 73 1.35 13.21 19.57
CA PHE A 73 0.18 14.05 19.81
C PHE A 73 0.40 14.95 21.03
N PRO A 74 0.00 16.23 20.97
CA PRO A 74 0.03 17.09 22.14
C PRO A 74 -0.85 16.51 23.24
N THR A 75 -0.28 16.29 24.41
CA THR A 75 -0.96 15.77 25.61
C THR A 75 -1.86 16.78 26.28
N GLU A 76 -1.72 18.08 25.98
CA GLU A 76 -2.47 19.17 26.63
C GLU A 76 -3.41 19.87 25.66
N GLY A 77 -4.65 19.92 26.06
CA GLY A 77 -5.83 20.71 25.65
C GLY A 77 -5.69 21.72 24.51
N GLY A 78 -5.24 21.33 23.35
CA GLY A 78 -5.55 22.09 22.12
C GLY A 78 -4.87 23.45 21.90
N LYS A 79 -4.08 23.98 22.80
CA LYS A 79 -3.49 25.32 22.69
C LYS A 79 -2.43 25.47 21.58
N ASN A 80 -1.90 24.38 21.04
CA ASN A 80 -0.94 24.38 19.93
C ASN A 80 -1.50 23.83 18.60
N ARG A 81 -2.80 23.81 18.42
CA ARG A 81 -3.44 23.27 17.19
C ARG A 81 -3.21 24.10 15.93
N GLY A 82 -2.68 25.30 16.03
CA GLY A 82 -2.60 26.28 14.94
C GLY A 82 -1.26 26.47 14.26
N LYS A 83 -0.16 26.01 14.84
CA LYS A 83 1.17 26.24 14.24
C LYS A 83 1.52 25.10 13.28
N ASP A 84 1.39 25.42 12.01
CA ASP A 84 2.00 24.79 10.82
C ASP A 84 2.06 23.26 10.74
N ARG A 85 0.94 22.60 11.10
CA ARG A 85 0.79 21.16 10.93
C ARG A 85 0.67 20.72 9.46
N ARG A 86 0.48 21.67 8.52
CA ARG A 86 0.31 21.36 7.09
C ARG A 86 1.63 21.04 6.41
N ALA A 87 2.73 21.61 6.87
CA ALA A 87 4.07 21.39 6.31
C ALA A 87 4.74 20.08 6.77
N GLU A 88 4.20 19.39 7.78
CA GLU A 88 4.81 18.19 8.32
C GLU A 88 4.35 16.92 7.61
N PRO A 89 5.25 15.94 7.37
CA PRO A 89 4.89 14.67 6.74
C PRO A 89 3.87 13.91 7.59
N ARG A 90 2.83 13.41 6.92
CA ARG A 90 1.73 12.62 7.49
C ARG A 90 1.60 11.30 6.78
N ALA A 91 0.91 10.34 7.38
CA ALA A 91 0.60 9.07 6.73
C ALA A 91 -0.03 9.24 5.33
N TYR A 92 -0.81 10.30 5.13
CA TYR A 92 -1.36 10.66 3.83
C TYR A 92 -0.27 10.88 2.75
N HIS A 93 0.85 11.51 3.09
CA HIS A 93 1.89 11.78 2.09
C HIS A 93 2.56 10.49 1.62
N VAL A 94 2.84 9.54 2.54
CA VAL A 94 3.38 8.24 2.10
C VAL A 94 2.32 7.42 1.35
N ALA A 95 1.04 7.54 1.71
CA ALA A 95 -0.04 6.92 0.96
C ALA A 95 -0.12 7.44 -0.48
N GLU A 96 0.05 8.75 -0.67
CA GLU A 96 0.07 9.36 -2.00
C GLU A 96 1.29 8.93 -2.82
N VAL A 97 2.47 8.80 -2.18
CA VAL A 97 3.67 8.27 -2.84
C VAL A 97 3.44 6.82 -3.31
N ILE A 98 2.81 5.97 -2.50
CA ILE A 98 2.49 4.59 -2.86
C ILE A 98 1.46 4.54 -4.01
N ARG A 99 0.40 5.34 -3.92
CA ARG A 99 -0.66 5.41 -4.93
C ARG A 99 -0.12 5.80 -6.31
N THR A 100 0.78 6.79 -6.34
CA THR A 100 1.37 7.31 -7.59
C THR A 100 2.68 6.61 -7.98
N PHE A 101 3.01 5.53 -7.28
CA PHE A 101 4.25 4.80 -7.54
C PHE A 101 4.15 4.02 -8.87
N PRO A 102 5.14 4.15 -9.77
CA PRO A 102 5.01 3.60 -11.13
C PRO A 102 5.18 2.08 -11.23
N LYS A 103 5.55 1.41 -10.13
CA LYS A 103 5.79 -0.03 -10.08
C LYS A 103 4.73 -0.71 -9.25
N VAL A 104 4.55 -2.02 -9.42
CA VAL A 104 3.56 -2.77 -8.64
C VAL A 104 3.94 -2.74 -7.16
N THR A 105 2.96 -2.47 -6.31
CA THR A 105 3.11 -2.43 -4.85
C THR A 105 2.26 -3.49 -4.18
N VAL A 106 2.83 -4.22 -3.22
CA VAL A 106 2.14 -5.29 -2.48
C VAL A 106 2.32 -5.07 -0.98
N ALA A 107 1.23 -4.94 -0.25
CA ALA A 107 1.26 -4.94 1.21
C ALA A 107 1.34 -6.39 1.74
N VAL A 108 2.30 -6.67 2.60
CA VAL A 108 2.50 -7.97 3.26
C VAL A 108 2.19 -7.81 4.74
N VAL A 109 0.93 -8.09 5.10
CA VAL A 109 0.38 -7.77 6.42
C VAL A 109 0.63 -8.90 7.40
N ASN A 110 1.66 -8.75 8.22
CA ASN A 110 2.12 -9.78 9.16
C ASN A 110 1.40 -9.80 10.53
N GLY A 111 0.54 -8.81 10.82
CA GLY A 111 -0.15 -8.71 12.10
C GLY A 111 -1.12 -7.54 12.14
N PHE A 112 -1.15 -6.76 13.23
CA PHE A 112 -2.04 -5.60 13.34
C PHE A 112 -1.80 -4.58 12.23
N CYS A 113 -2.87 -4.21 11.53
CA CYS A 113 -2.94 -3.13 10.54
C CYS A 113 -4.05 -2.18 10.98
N LEU A 114 -3.72 -1.18 11.79
CA LEU A 114 -4.69 -0.35 12.48
C LEU A 114 -4.50 1.14 12.17
N GLY A 115 -5.60 1.88 12.11
CA GLY A 115 -5.57 3.33 11.94
C GLY A 115 -4.74 3.75 10.72
N ALA A 116 -3.66 4.51 10.92
CA ALA A 116 -2.76 4.89 9.84
C ALA A 116 -2.10 3.70 9.11
N GLY A 117 -2.11 2.49 9.69
CA GLY A 117 -1.74 1.26 9.01
C GLY A 117 -2.68 0.94 7.84
N ILE A 118 -3.98 1.19 8.01
CA ILE A 118 -4.98 1.13 6.92
C ILE A 118 -4.68 2.20 5.85
N THR A 119 -4.22 3.40 6.26
CA THR A 119 -3.80 4.44 5.30
C THR A 119 -2.62 3.98 4.43
N LEU A 120 -1.71 3.19 4.98
CA LEU A 120 -0.62 2.59 4.19
C LEU A 120 -1.11 1.46 3.30
N LEU A 121 -2.02 0.62 3.80
CA LEU A 121 -2.53 -0.56 3.09
C LEU A 121 -3.30 -0.19 1.82
N LEU A 122 -4.25 0.74 1.95
CA LEU A 122 -5.22 1.06 0.89
C LEU A 122 -4.62 1.49 -0.46
N PRO A 123 -3.51 2.23 -0.53
CA PRO A 123 -2.94 2.66 -1.82
C PRO A 123 -2.08 1.60 -2.50
N HIS A 124 -1.82 0.45 -1.88
CA HIS A 124 -1.13 -0.65 -2.54
C HIS A 124 -2.03 -1.28 -3.61
N ASP A 125 -1.43 -1.73 -4.69
CA ASP A 125 -2.16 -2.40 -5.77
C ASP A 125 -2.70 -3.76 -5.32
N LEU A 126 -1.93 -4.46 -4.48
CA LEU A 126 -2.24 -5.80 -3.99
C LEU A 126 -1.90 -5.92 -2.50
N ALA A 127 -2.54 -6.89 -1.85
CA ALA A 127 -2.25 -7.19 -0.46
C ALA A 127 -2.37 -8.69 -0.16
N ILE A 128 -1.41 -9.21 0.61
CA ILE A 128 -1.42 -10.55 1.18
C ILE A 128 -1.26 -10.44 2.70
N ALA A 129 -2.03 -11.22 3.44
CA ALA A 129 -2.02 -11.16 4.89
C ALA A 129 -1.79 -12.52 5.54
N SER A 130 -1.20 -12.48 6.73
CA SER A 130 -1.22 -13.58 7.68
C SER A 130 -2.66 -13.88 8.13
N ASP A 131 -2.99 -15.13 8.36
CA ASP A 131 -4.23 -15.57 9.01
C ASP A 131 -4.42 -14.99 10.42
N ARG A 132 -3.33 -14.51 11.06
CA ARG A 132 -3.34 -13.82 12.36
C ARG A 132 -3.55 -12.31 12.26
N ALA A 133 -3.56 -11.76 11.04
CA ALA A 133 -3.66 -10.32 10.84
C ALA A 133 -5.02 -9.77 11.29
N GLN A 134 -4.98 -8.54 11.84
CA GLN A 134 -6.17 -7.82 12.32
C GLN A 134 -6.19 -6.43 11.70
N PHE A 135 -7.34 -6.03 11.19
CA PHE A 135 -7.55 -4.76 10.48
C PHE A 135 -8.60 -3.93 11.18
N GLY A 136 -8.37 -2.64 11.35
CA GLY A 136 -9.39 -1.81 12.01
C GLY A 136 -9.07 -0.34 12.10
N LEU A 137 -10.11 0.43 12.41
CA LEU A 137 -10.07 1.88 12.61
C LEU A 137 -10.57 2.23 14.02
N PRO A 138 -9.73 2.01 15.05
CA PRO A 138 -10.14 2.21 16.45
C PRO A 138 -10.28 3.68 16.86
N GLU A 139 -10.13 4.63 15.95
CA GLU A 139 -10.15 6.07 16.20
C GLU A 139 -11.45 6.51 16.88
N ILE A 140 -12.58 6.00 16.40
CA ILE A 140 -13.91 6.36 16.96
C ILE A 140 -14.03 6.00 18.45
N MET A 141 -13.43 4.89 18.87
CA MET A 141 -13.42 4.45 20.27
C MET A 141 -12.66 5.41 21.19
N ARG A 142 -11.86 6.31 20.63
CA ARG A 142 -11.06 7.32 21.32
C ARG A 142 -11.53 8.75 21.04
N GLY A 143 -12.70 8.90 20.40
CA GLY A 143 -13.24 10.20 20.01
C GLY A 143 -12.48 10.91 18.91
N PHE A 144 -11.71 10.19 18.09
CA PHE A 144 -11.00 10.75 16.95
C PHE A 144 -11.70 10.44 15.63
N LEU A 145 -11.61 11.40 14.70
CA LEU A 145 -11.97 11.17 13.31
C LEU A 145 -10.82 10.43 12.60
N PRO A 146 -11.04 9.31 11.92
CA PRO A 146 -10.02 8.60 11.15
C PRO A 146 -9.68 9.35 9.86
N TYR A 147 -9.13 10.55 9.99
CA TYR A 147 -8.67 11.38 8.89
C TYR A 147 -7.19 11.07 8.56
N PRO A 148 -6.76 10.97 7.32
CA PRO A 148 -7.52 11.08 6.05
C PRO A 148 -8.07 9.74 5.52
N ILE A 149 -8.09 8.68 6.32
CA ILE A 149 -8.45 7.31 5.92
C ILE A 149 -9.83 7.25 5.27
N ILE A 150 -10.78 8.04 5.78
CA ILE A 150 -12.14 8.11 5.23
C ILE A 150 -12.11 8.41 3.73
N ALA A 151 -11.37 9.44 3.31
CA ALA A 151 -11.31 9.82 1.90
C ALA A 151 -10.72 8.69 1.03
N THR A 152 -9.61 8.08 1.49
CA THR A 152 -8.96 6.98 0.77
C THR A 152 -9.86 5.75 0.69
N MET A 153 -10.54 5.41 1.80
CA MET A 153 -11.39 4.22 1.88
C MET A 153 -12.59 4.28 0.92
N PHE A 154 -13.26 5.44 0.82
CA PHE A 154 -14.37 5.61 -0.13
C PHE A 154 -13.93 5.74 -1.59
N LYS A 155 -12.65 6.02 -1.84
CA LYS A 155 -12.05 6.02 -3.18
C LYS A 155 -11.45 4.68 -3.59
N SER A 156 -11.21 3.76 -2.65
CA SER A 156 -10.53 2.48 -2.91
C SER A 156 -11.45 1.30 -3.27
N LEU A 157 -12.68 1.58 -3.70
CA LEU A 157 -13.65 0.59 -4.17
C LEU A 157 -14.07 -0.49 -3.15
N ILE A 158 -13.78 -0.29 -1.87
CA ILE A 158 -14.34 -1.14 -0.83
C ILE A 158 -15.86 -0.91 -0.78
N PRO A 159 -16.68 -1.97 -0.78
CA PRO A 159 -18.12 -1.80 -0.71
C PRO A 159 -18.54 -0.92 0.46
N THR A 160 -19.35 0.08 0.18
CA THR A 160 -19.68 1.19 1.10
C THR A 160 -20.13 0.72 2.49
N LYS A 161 -20.90 -0.37 2.57
CA LYS A 161 -21.37 -0.91 3.87
C LYS A 161 -20.21 -1.41 4.72
N PHE A 162 -19.21 -2.07 4.14
CA PHE A 162 -18.02 -2.50 4.85
C PHE A 162 -17.18 -1.31 5.32
N ALA A 163 -17.00 -0.28 4.46
CA ALA A 163 -16.31 0.94 4.85
C ALA A 163 -16.97 1.63 6.04
N PHE A 164 -18.30 1.83 6.02
CA PHE A 164 -19.03 2.41 7.13
C PHE A 164 -18.96 1.56 8.40
N GLU A 165 -19.07 0.24 8.28
CA GLU A 165 -18.98 -0.63 9.45
C GLU A 165 -17.61 -0.50 10.14
N MET A 166 -16.50 -0.56 9.40
CA MET A 166 -15.16 -0.42 9.97
C MET A 166 -14.99 0.94 10.66
N ILE A 167 -15.44 2.03 10.03
CA ILE A 167 -15.31 3.40 10.56
C ILE A 167 -16.19 3.62 11.78
N LEU A 168 -17.45 3.18 11.73
CA LEU A 168 -18.45 3.53 12.74
C LEU A 168 -18.47 2.59 13.95
N THR A 169 -17.93 1.38 13.81
CA THR A 169 -17.88 0.44 14.93
C THR A 169 -16.52 0.43 15.64
N GLY A 170 -15.46 0.81 14.96
CA GLY A 170 -14.08 0.74 15.46
C GLY A 170 -13.58 -0.67 15.75
N LYS A 171 -14.37 -1.70 15.45
CA LYS A 171 -14.03 -3.11 15.69
C LYS A 171 -12.98 -3.60 14.69
N ASN A 172 -12.07 -4.41 15.18
CA ASN A 172 -11.12 -5.10 14.31
C ASN A 172 -11.81 -6.23 13.55
N TRP A 173 -11.37 -6.39 12.29
CA TRP A 173 -11.71 -7.53 11.45
C TRP A 173 -10.53 -8.48 11.38
N ASP A 174 -10.80 -9.76 11.34
CA ASP A 174 -9.80 -10.77 11.01
C ASP A 174 -9.43 -10.74 9.51
N ALA A 175 -8.44 -11.54 9.15
CA ALA A 175 -7.94 -11.60 7.78
C ALA A 175 -9.01 -12.13 6.79
N GLN A 176 -9.81 -13.12 7.19
CA GLN A 176 -10.83 -13.71 6.32
C GLN A 176 -11.95 -12.72 6.01
N ARG A 177 -12.43 -12.00 7.03
CA ARG A 177 -13.41 -10.94 6.85
C ARG A 177 -12.88 -9.82 5.97
N SER A 178 -11.61 -9.43 6.17
CA SER A 178 -10.95 -8.39 5.38
C SER A 178 -10.80 -8.79 3.91
N MET A 179 -10.53 -10.07 3.64
CA MET A 179 -10.51 -10.62 2.28
C MET A 179 -11.91 -10.63 1.67
N ALA A 180 -12.92 -11.06 2.41
CA ALA A 180 -14.31 -11.06 1.93
C ALA A 180 -14.83 -9.63 1.63
N ALA A 181 -14.34 -8.63 2.34
CA ALA A 181 -14.66 -7.22 2.09
C ALA A 181 -13.84 -6.59 0.94
N GLY A 182 -12.92 -7.31 0.33
CA GLY A 182 -12.07 -6.79 -0.75
C GLY A 182 -10.93 -5.88 -0.28
N LEU A 183 -10.61 -5.89 1.02
CA LEU A 183 -9.50 -5.09 1.57
C LEU A 183 -8.13 -5.70 1.25
N ILE A 184 -8.07 -7.02 1.11
CA ILE A 184 -6.87 -7.80 0.78
C ILE A 184 -7.20 -8.90 -0.22
N ASN A 185 -6.19 -9.39 -0.95
CA ASN A 185 -6.36 -10.40 -2.00
C ASN A 185 -6.21 -11.84 -1.51
N ARG A 186 -5.29 -12.06 -0.54
CA ARG A 186 -4.91 -13.42 -0.11
C ARG A 186 -4.72 -13.48 1.40
N VAL A 187 -5.08 -14.62 1.99
CA VAL A 187 -4.76 -14.98 3.37
C VAL A 187 -3.97 -16.28 3.35
N VAL A 188 -2.87 -16.31 4.08
CA VAL A 188 -1.99 -17.48 4.17
C VAL A 188 -1.60 -17.74 5.64
N PRO A 189 -1.20 -18.96 6.00
CA PRO A 189 -0.64 -19.23 7.32
C PRO A 189 0.52 -18.29 7.64
N HIS A 190 0.58 -17.80 8.86
CA HIS A 190 1.56 -16.79 9.28
C HIS A 190 3.00 -17.18 8.91
N GLU A 191 3.36 -18.43 9.16
CA GLU A 191 4.70 -18.97 8.92
C GLU A 191 5.07 -19.01 7.42
N GLN A 192 4.08 -18.97 6.53
CA GLN A 192 4.26 -18.98 5.08
C GLN A 192 4.23 -17.59 4.45
N LEU A 193 3.79 -16.57 5.22
CA LEU A 193 3.50 -15.24 4.68
C LEU A 193 4.66 -14.66 3.86
N GLN A 194 5.87 -14.63 4.41
CA GLN A 194 7.02 -14.06 3.71
C GLN A 194 7.36 -14.84 2.44
N LYS A 195 7.34 -16.18 2.50
CA LYS A 195 7.62 -17.04 1.36
C LYS A 195 6.61 -16.82 0.24
N GLU A 196 5.32 -16.82 0.57
CA GLU A 196 4.24 -16.64 -0.42
C GLU A 196 4.22 -15.22 -1.00
N ALA A 197 4.55 -14.20 -0.18
CA ALA A 197 4.68 -12.82 -0.67
C ALA A 197 5.81 -12.67 -1.69
N TRP A 198 7.01 -13.22 -1.40
CA TRP A 198 8.12 -13.20 -2.33
C TRP A 198 7.80 -13.96 -3.62
N LYS A 199 7.21 -15.16 -3.50
CA LYS A 199 6.80 -15.97 -4.63
C LYS A 199 5.84 -15.20 -5.54
N TRP A 200 4.82 -14.59 -4.96
CA TRP A 200 3.84 -13.80 -5.72
C TRP A 200 4.48 -12.57 -6.40
N ALA A 201 5.38 -11.90 -5.70
CA ALA A 201 6.11 -10.77 -6.27
C ALA A 201 7.06 -11.20 -7.41
N ASP A 202 7.73 -12.35 -7.28
CA ASP A 202 8.58 -12.92 -8.33
C ASP A 202 7.74 -13.30 -9.57
N GLU A 203 6.56 -13.90 -9.39
CA GLU A 203 5.61 -14.21 -10.48
C GLU A 203 5.19 -12.96 -11.25
N ILE A 204 4.87 -11.86 -10.54
CA ILE A 204 4.52 -10.57 -11.15
C ILE A 204 5.75 -9.93 -11.79
N GLY A 205 6.88 -9.92 -11.10
CA GLY A 205 8.12 -9.32 -11.57
C GLY A 205 8.75 -10.01 -12.79
N ALA A 206 8.27 -11.20 -13.15
CA ALA A 206 8.66 -11.91 -14.37
C ALA A 206 8.03 -11.32 -15.64
N PHE A 207 6.97 -10.52 -15.52
CA PHE A 207 6.37 -9.84 -16.66
C PHE A 207 7.20 -8.63 -17.09
N ASP A 208 6.95 -8.17 -18.31
CA ASP A 208 7.59 -6.98 -18.84
C ASP A 208 7.28 -5.75 -17.99
N LYS A 209 8.32 -5.05 -17.52
CA LYS A 209 8.20 -3.94 -16.56
C LYS A 209 7.46 -2.73 -17.14
N VAL A 210 7.63 -2.48 -18.44
CA VAL A 210 6.95 -1.39 -19.12
C VAL A 210 5.47 -1.69 -19.19
N THR A 211 5.10 -2.92 -19.56
CA THR A 211 3.72 -3.39 -19.60
C THR A 211 3.05 -3.33 -18.22
N LEU A 212 3.72 -3.80 -17.15
CA LEU A 212 3.20 -3.71 -15.78
C LEU A 212 2.90 -2.26 -15.38
N ARG A 213 3.84 -1.34 -15.69
CA ARG A 213 3.68 0.09 -15.42
C ARG A 213 2.45 0.66 -16.13
N TYR A 214 2.30 0.39 -17.43
CA TYR A 214 1.17 0.91 -18.22
C TYR A 214 -0.17 0.31 -17.77
N CYS A 215 -0.22 -0.99 -17.46
CA CYS A 215 -1.41 -1.61 -16.89
C CYS A 215 -1.85 -0.93 -15.58
N LYS A 216 -0.90 -0.67 -14.65
CA LYS A 216 -1.18 0.04 -13.41
C LYS A 216 -1.66 1.46 -13.68
N MET A 217 -0.96 2.22 -14.52
CA MET A 217 -1.32 3.61 -14.84
C MET A 217 -2.71 3.69 -15.47
N ALA A 218 -3.02 2.82 -16.42
CA ALA A 218 -4.33 2.78 -17.07
C ALA A 218 -5.44 2.42 -16.08
N ALA A 219 -5.22 1.48 -15.17
CA ALA A 219 -6.16 1.12 -14.12
C ALA A 219 -6.45 2.30 -13.20
N HIS A 220 -5.42 2.98 -12.66
CA HIS A 220 -5.60 4.15 -11.80
C HIS A 220 -6.31 5.30 -12.52
N ALA A 221 -5.90 5.63 -13.75
CA ALA A 221 -6.54 6.68 -14.53
C ALA A 221 -8.02 6.35 -14.83
N SER A 222 -8.32 5.08 -15.10
CA SER A 222 -9.69 4.61 -15.31
C SER A 222 -10.57 4.74 -14.06
N MET A 223 -10.00 4.48 -12.87
CA MET A 223 -10.72 4.66 -11.60
C MET A 223 -11.05 6.14 -11.31
N GLU A 224 -10.23 7.07 -11.80
CA GLU A 224 -10.40 8.52 -11.61
C GLU A 224 -11.25 9.17 -12.71
N ALA A 225 -11.49 8.47 -13.81
CA ALA A 225 -12.27 8.99 -14.92
C ALA A 225 -13.75 9.21 -14.55
N ALA A 226 -14.34 10.27 -15.07
CA ALA A 226 -15.73 10.64 -14.78
C ALA A 226 -16.77 9.70 -15.40
N SER A 227 -16.39 8.92 -16.43
CA SER A 227 -17.29 8.00 -17.13
C SER A 227 -16.54 6.85 -17.77
N VAL A 228 -17.25 5.75 -18.07
CA VAL A 228 -16.68 4.59 -18.78
C VAL A 228 -16.12 4.95 -20.16
N PRO A 229 -16.79 5.77 -21.00
CA PRO A 229 -16.20 6.20 -22.28
C PRO A 229 -14.89 6.97 -22.10
N MET A 230 -14.79 7.87 -21.10
CA MET A 230 -13.54 8.59 -20.81
C MET A 230 -12.44 7.63 -20.32
N ALA A 231 -12.77 6.69 -19.47
CA ALA A 231 -11.84 5.65 -19.02
C ALA A 231 -11.30 4.82 -20.19
N ALA A 232 -12.17 4.42 -21.11
CA ALA A 232 -11.79 3.65 -22.30
C ALA A 232 -10.86 4.45 -23.23
N GLU A 233 -11.14 5.74 -23.43
CA GLU A 233 -10.29 6.63 -24.25
C GLU A 233 -8.90 6.81 -23.63
N ILE A 234 -8.82 7.03 -22.30
CA ILE A 234 -7.56 7.13 -21.59
C ILE A 234 -6.76 5.83 -21.71
N ALA A 235 -7.41 4.68 -21.50
CA ALA A 235 -6.76 3.38 -21.60
C ALA A 235 -6.26 3.10 -23.02
N TRP A 236 -7.01 3.51 -24.06
CA TRP A 236 -6.60 3.40 -25.45
C TRP A 236 -5.39 4.27 -25.76
N LEU A 237 -5.37 5.53 -25.34
CA LEU A 237 -4.21 6.41 -25.52
C LEU A 237 -2.95 5.85 -24.85
N MET A 238 -3.09 5.30 -23.63
CA MET A 238 -1.98 4.64 -22.95
C MET A 238 -1.52 3.37 -23.65
N GLN A 239 -2.42 2.65 -24.32
CA GLN A 239 -2.07 1.48 -25.12
C GLN A 239 -1.25 1.88 -26.36
N GLU A 240 -1.61 2.97 -27.04
CA GLU A 240 -0.84 3.50 -28.16
C GLU A 240 0.55 3.98 -27.71
N GLU A 241 0.63 4.71 -26.60
CA GLU A 241 1.92 5.13 -26.04
C GLU A 241 2.79 3.93 -25.64
N HIS A 242 2.19 2.92 -24.97
CA HIS A 242 2.89 1.68 -24.62
C HIS A 242 3.49 0.99 -25.86
N ALA A 243 2.74 0.92 -26.97
CA ALA A 243 3.21 0.31 -28.20
C ALA A 243 4.44 1.04 -28.79
N LEU A 244 4.51 2.38 -28.62
CA LEU A 244 5.65 3.19 -29.07
C LEU A 244 6.90 2.97 -28.20
N VAL A 245 6.74 2.84 -26.88
CA VAL A 245 7.88 2.73 -25.94
C VAL A 245 8.31 1.30 -25.66
N ASN A 246 7.49 0.31 -26.01
CA ASN A 246 7.80 -1.11 -25.87
C ASN A 246 7.79 -1.81 -27.24
N PRO A 247 8.91 -1.82 -27.99
CA PRO A 247 8.99 -2.45 -29.31
C PRO A 247 8.68 -3.96 -29.32
N ARG A 248 8.68 -4.60 -28.13
CA ARG A 248 8.32 -6.00 -27.97
C ARG A 248 6.80 -6.20 -27.73
N ALA A 249 6.05 -5.11 -27.55
CA ALA A 249 4.61 -5.19 -27.47
C ALA A 249 4.10 -5.88 -28.74
N TYR A 250 3.33 -6.94 -28.57
CA TYR A 250 2.81 -7.79 -29.66
C TYR A 250 3.82 -8.66 -30.42
N ALA A 251 5.14 -8.55 -30.21
CA ALA A 251 6.11 -9.43 -30.83
C ALA A 251 5.99 -10.84 -30.23
N GLY A 252 5.50 -11.79 -31.02
CA GLY A 252 5.40 -13.19 -30.64
C GLY A 252 4.18 -13.60 -29.84
N THR A 253 3.08 -12.84 -29.91
CA THR A 253 1.79 -13.29 -29.38
C THR A 253 1.35 -14.56 -30.08
N LYS A 254 1.59 -15.73 -29.44
CA LYS A 254 0.93 -16.96 -29.84
C LYS A 254 -0.56 -16.82 -29.48
N PRO A 255 -1.49 -17.24 -30.36
CA PRO A 255 -2.90 -17.28 -29.98
C PRO A 255 -3.06 -18.13 -28.71
N PHE A 256 -3.86 -17.65 -27.77
CA PHE A 256 -4.23 -18.44 -26.60
C PHE A 256 -4.85 -19.75 -27.10
N HIS A 257 -4.13 -20.86 -26.95
CA HIS A 257 -4.72 -22.15 -27.20
C HIS A 257 -5.81 -22.38 -26.16
N LYS A 258 -7.05 -22.64 -26.65
CA LYS A 258 -8.20 -22.99 -25.84
C LYS A 258 -7.95 -24.29 -25.10
#